data_949ab035015134f882ecc3d9a4c5bf5d
#
_entry.id   949ab035015134f882ecc3d9a4c5bf5d
#
_cell.length_a   1.000
_cell.length_b   1.000
_cell.length_c   1.000
_cell.angle_alpha   90.00
_cell.angle_beta   90.00
_cell.angle_gamma   90.00
#
_symmetry.space_group_name_H-M   'P 1'
#
loop_
_entity.id
_entity.type
_entity.pdbx_description
1 polymer ?
#
loop_
_entity_poly.entity_id
_entity_poly.type
_entity_poly.pdbx_seq_one_letter_code
_entity_poly.pdbx_strand_id
1 'polypeptide(L)'
;MNKTVKGLAVVVGLAVVVAIALPTLLHKGGLHPAYEGDSVTLSGKRALIITTSHNTLSAPGEAQGPETGVMASEFTHPYYVFTDGGMDVDMASIKGGQIPIDPQTLNYIVRSPED
;
A
#
# COMPACT_ATOMS: atom_id res chain seq x y z
N MET A 1 -14.60 -28.45 30.69
CA MET A 1 -14.56 -28.05 29.28
C MET A 1 -14.27 -29.28 28.44
N ASN A 2 -15.17 -29.61 27.50
CA ASN A 2 -15.09 -30.82 26.67
C ASN A 2 -13.81 -30.77 25.77
N LYS A 3 -13.22 -31.95 25.49
CA LYS A 3 -12.00 -32.06 24.62
C LYS A 3 -12.17 -31.37 23.27
N THR A 4 -13.37 -31.46 22.68
CA THR A 4 -13.74 -30.81 21.43
C THR A 4 -13.68 -29.28 21.52
N VAL A 5 -14.16 -28.69 22.62
CA VAL A 5 -14.13 -27.23 22.85
C VAL A 5 -12.69 -26.73 23.03
N LYS A 6 -11.86 -27.54 23.75
CA LYS A 6 -10.43 -27.21 23.89
C LYS A 6 -9.71 -27.23 22.52
N GLY A 7 -9.97 -28.26 21.72
CA GLY A 7 -9.40 -28.37 20.39
C GLY A 7 -9.80 -27.17 19.48
N LEU A 8 -11.08 -26.82 19.47
CA LEU A 8 -11.58 -25.69 18.70
C LEU A 8 -10.95 -24.37 19.16
N ALA A 9 -10.84 -24.14 20.48
CA ALA A 9 -10.21 -22.93 21.01
C ALA A 9 -8.74 -22.80 20.61
N VAL A 10 -7.99 -23.91 20.58
CA VAL A 10 -6.59 -23.91 20.11
C VAL A 10 -6.51 -23.56 18.62
N VAL A 11 -7.36 -24.16 17.78
CA VAL A 11 -7.37 -23.88 16.34
C VAL A 11 -7.72 -22.43 16.06
N VAL A 12 -8.74 -21.89 16.73
CA VAL A 12 -9.14 -20.48 16.59
C VAL A 12 -8.01 -19.56 17.07
N GLY A 13 -7.40 -19.87 18.22
CA GLY A 13 -6.27 -19.09 18.73
C GLY A 13 -5.08 -19.05 17.76
N LEU A 14 -4.74 -20.20 17.17
CA LEU A 14 -3.68 -20.29 16.18
C LEU A 14 -4.02 -19.48 14.91
N ALA A 15 -5.25 -19.57 14.42
CA ALA A 15 -5.71 -18.81 13.27
C ALA A 15 -5.62 -17.29 13.50
N VAL A 16 -5.98 -16.84 14.69
CA VAL A 16 -5.85 -15.40 15.07
C VAL A 16 -4.38 -14.98 15.11
N VAL A 17 -3.50 -15.79 15.70
CA VAL A 17 -2.05 -15.50 15.73
C VAL A 17 -1.49 -15.40 14.32
N VAL A 18 -1.84 -16.33 13.44
CA VAL A 18 -1.41 -16.32 12.03
C VAL A 18 -1.94 -15.07 11.33
N ALA A 19 -3.21 -14.72 11.51
CA ALA A 19 -3.80 -13.54 10.89
C ALA A 19 -3.10 -12.23 11.33
N ILE A 20 -2.73 -12.13 12.59
CA ILE A 20 -2.00 -10.97 13.13
C ILE A 20 -0.55 -10.93 12.62
N ALA A 21 0.12 -12.08 12.54
CA ALA A 21 1.52 -12.16 12.15
C ALA A 21 1.73 -12.08 10.62
N LEU A 22 0.72 -12.41 9.84
CA LEU A 22 0.83 -12.55 8.38
C LEU A 22 1.35 -11.29 7.68
N PRO A 23 0.86 -10.07 7.93
CA PRO A 23 1.41 -8.86 7.31
C PRO A 23 2.91 -8.71 7.58
N THR A 24 3.32 -8.86 8.85
CA THR A 24 4.73 -8.75 9.24
C THR A 24 5.60 -9.80 8.55
N LEU A 25 5.10 -11.02 8.38
CA LEU A 25 5.84 -12.08 7.69
C LEU A 25 5.97 -11.79 6.18
N LEU A 26 4.92 -11.27 5.56
CA LEU A 26 4.95 -10.87 4.15
C LEU A 26 5.92 -9.71 3.92
N HIS A 27 5.90 -8.69 4.78
CA HIS A 27 6.85 -7.57 4.70
C HIS A 27 8.29 -8.05 4.85
N LYS A 28 8.58 -8.90 5.85
CA LYS A 28 9.92 -9.52 6.00
C LYS A 28 10.29 -10.44 4.83
N GLY A 29 9.30 -11.02 4.16
CA GLY A 29 9.47 -11.81 2.95
C GLY A 29 9.71 -11.00 1.68
N GLY A 30 9.70 -9.65 1.76
CA GLY A 30 10.01 -8.74 0.67
C GLY A 30 8.78 -8.16 -0.04
N LEU A 31 7.60 -8.19 0.57
CA LEU A 31 6.41 -7.52 -0.01
C LEU A 31 6.64 -6.01 -0.17
N HIS A 32 7.31 -5.39 0.80
CA HIS A 32 7.75 -3.99 0.75
C HIS A 32 9.19 -3.93 1.28
N PRO A 33 10.19 -4.22 0.44
CA PRO A 33 11.59 -4.22 0.89
C PRO A 33 12.02 -2.81 1.27
N ALA A 34 12.66 -2.69 2.44
CA ALA A 34 13.28 -1.43 2.83
C ALA A 34 14.50 -1.13 1.95
N TYR A 35 14.72 0.15 1.64
CA TYR A 35 15.94 0.58 0.99
C TYR A 35 17.10 0.53 2.00
N GLU A 36 18.14 -0.21 1.67
CA GLU A 36 19.35 -0.40 2.53
C GLU A 36 20.57 0.40 2.05
N GLY A 37 20.39 1.27 1.06
CA GLY A 37 21.47 2.11 0.53
C GLY A 37 21.71 3.36 1.35
N ASP A 38 22.69 4.16 0.89
CA ASP A 38 23.03 5.45 1.51
C ASP A 38 21.87 6.45 1.42
N SER A 39 21.64 7.20 2.48
CA SER A 39 20.68 8.31 2.45
C SER A 39 21.25 9.46 1.62
N VAL A 40 20.43 10.02 0.73
CA VAL A 40 20.79 11.16 -0.10
C VAL A 40 20.02 12.39 0.34
N THR A 41 20.71 13.48 0.62
CA THR A 41 20.09 14.78 0.89
C THR A 41 19.85 15.52 -0.42
N LEU A 42 18.59 15.84 -0.70
CA LEU A 42 18.13 16.53 -1.91
C LEU A 42 17.47 17.90 -1.59
N SER A 43 17.91 18.53 -0.51
CA SER A 43 17.36 19.81 -0.05
C SER A 43 17.40 20.87 -1.16
N GLY A 44 16.32 21.62 -1.29
CA GLY A 44 16.14 22.63 -2.33
C GLY A 44 15.84 22.08 -3.72
N LYS A 45 15.67 20.78 -3.87
CA LYS A 45 15.15 20.14 -5.10
C LYS A 45 13.63 20.02 -5.02
N ARG A 46 13.00 19.89 -6.17
CA ARG A 46 11.55 19.66 -6.28
C ARG A 46 11.28 18.37 -7.04
N ALA A 47 10.26 17.65 -6.61
CA ALA A 47 9.73 16.47 -7.30
C ALA A 47 8.26 16.69 -7.66
N LEU A 48 7.83 16.11 -8.76
CA LEU A 48 6.43 16.04 -9.15
C LEU A 48 6.05 14.58 -9.35
N ILE A 49 5.10 14.09 -8.55
CA ILE A 49 4.51 12.75 -8.71
C ILE A 49 3.25 12.91 -9.55
N ILE A 50 3.23 12.26 -10.71
CA ILE A 50 2.06 12.26 -11.60
C ILE A 50 1.43 10.88 -11.58
N THR A 51 0.13 10.82 -11.27
CA THR A 51 -0.63 9.58 -11.15
C THR A 51 -1.76 9.51 -12.16
N THR A 52 -2.38 8.34 -12.25
CA THR A 52 -3.61 8.16 -13.02
C THR A 52 -4.77 9.00 -12.46
N SER A 53 -5.71 9.37 -13.34
CA SER A 53 -7.05 9.82 -12.95
C SER A 53 -8.11 8.74 -13.22
N HIS A 54 -7.68 7.53 -13.61
CA HIS A 54 -8.58 6.43 -13.94
C HIS A 54 -8.96 5.68 -12.68
N ASN A 55 -10.25 5.61 -12.41
CA ASN A 55 -10.81 5.06 -11.17
C ASN A 55 -11.73 3.84 -11.37
N THR A 56 -11.79 3.31 -12.60
CA THR A 56 -12.67 2.19 -12.94
C THR A 56 -11.93 1.17 -13.78
N LEU A 57 -11.79 -0.05 -13.30
CA LEU A 57 -11.18 -1.14 -14.06
C LEU A 57 -12.22 -1.72 -15.02
N SER A 58 -12.26 -1.21 -16.23
CA SER A 58 -13.22 -1.63 -17.27
C SER A 58 -12.51 -2.33 -18.44
N ALA A 59 -13.22 -3.24 -19.11
CA ALA A 59 -12.75 -3.83 -20.36
C ALA A 59 -12.65 -2.76 -21.47
N PRO A 60 -11.83 -2.97 -22.51
CA PRO A 60 -11.75 -2.05 -23.62
C PRO A 60 -13.10 -1.76 -24.26
N GLY A 61 -13.50 -0.48 -24.33
CA GLY A 61 -14.79 -0.05 -24.85
C GLY A 61 -15.94 -0.03 -23.83
N GLU A 62 -15.72 -0.48 -22.60
CA GLU A 62 -16.69 -0.41 -21.53
C GLU A 62 -16.39 0.77 -20.59
N ALA A 63 -17.44 1.32 -19.98
CA ALA A 63 -17.34 2.43 -19.03
C ALA A 63 -17.58 1.99 -17.57
N GLN A 64 -17.93 0.73 -17.34
CA GLN A 64 -18.27 0.20 -16.03
C GLN A 64 -17.29 -0.91 -15.63
N GLY A 65 -17.01 -1.00 -14.33
CA GLY A 65 -16.14 -2.00 -13.74
C GLY A 65 -15.93 -1.72 -12.25
N PRO A 66 -15.17 -2.54 -11.55
CA PRO A 66 -14.82 -2.30 -10.16
C PRO A 66 -13.96 -1.03 -10.01
N GLU A 67 -13.98 -0.47 -8.81
CA GLU A 67 -13.10 0.64 -8.46
C GLU A 67 -11.64 0.22 -8.56
N THR A 68 -10.80 1.14 -9.03
CA THR A 68 -9.35 1.01 -9.12
C THR A 68 -8.68 2.37 -9.00
N GLY A 69 -7.37 2.41 -9.12
CA GLY A 69 -6.59 3.62 -9.05
C GLY A 69 -5.10 3.33 -9.08
N VAL A 70 -4.32 4.22 -8.49
CA VAL A 70 -2.90 3.97 -8.23
C VAL A 70 -2.77 3.00 -7.05
N MET A 71 -1.80 2.12 -7.09
CA MET A 71 -1.41 1.32 -5.93
C MET A 71 -0.89 2.25 -4.83
N ALA A 72 -1.41 2.13 -3.60
CA ALA A 72 -1.10 3.05 -2.52
C ALA A 72 0.43 3.19 -2.30
N SER A 73 1.16 2.09 -2.18
CA SER A 73 2.61 2.09 -1.95
C SER A 73 3.44 2.64 -3.13
N GLU A 74 2.95 2.56 -4.37
CA GLU A 74 3.63 3.20 -5.52
C GLU A 74 3.54 4.73 -5.48
N PHE A 75 2.66 5.25 -4.65
CA PHE A 75 2.45 6.67 -4.46
C PHE A 75 3.06 7.16 -3.13
N THR A 76 2.80 6.47 -2.02
CA THR A 76 3.24 6.88 -0.68
C THR A 76 4.74 6.71 -0.49
N HIS A 77 5.34 5.62 -0.94
CA HIS A 77 6.77 5.38 -0.79
C HIS A 77 7.62 6.44 -1.48
N PRO A 78 7.47 6.76 -2.77
CA PRO A 78 8.26 7.83 -3.38
C PRO A 78 7.97 9.20 -2.75
N TYR A 79 6.73 9.46 -2.32
CA TYR A 79 6.40 10.70 -1.63
C TYR A 79 7.24 10.86 -0.34
N TYR A 80 7.24 9.85 0.53
CA TYR A 80 8.00 9.93 1.77
C TYR A 80 9.52 9.90 1.54
N VAL A 81 10.02 9.09 0.61
CA VAL A 81 11.45 9.07 0.28
C VAL A 81 11.93 10.45 -0.18
N PHE A 82 11.16 11.14 -1.00
CA PHE A 82 11.53 12.48 -1.48
C PHE A 82 11.40 13.53 -0.37
N THR A 83 10.34 13.51 0.42
CA THR A 83 10.16 14.45 1.54
C THR A 83 11.21 14.25 2.61
N ASP A 84 11.55 13.02 2.97
CA ASP A 84 12.60 12.68 3.93
C ASP A 84 14.00 13.07 3.42
N GLY A 85 14.20 13.03 2.09
CA GLY A 85 15.38 13.57 1.43
C GLY A 85 15.46 15.10 1.41
N GLY A 86 14.41 15.79 1.87
CA GLY A 86 14.34 17.26 1.96
C GLY A 86 13.86 17.94 0.67
N MET A 87 13.16 17.24 -0.22
CA MET A 87 12.56 17.81 -1.42
C MET A 87 11.19 18.43 -1.13
N ASP A 88 10.83 19.46 -1.88
CA ASP A 88 9.45 19.89 -2.04
C ASP A 88 8.76 18.96 -3.04
N VAL A 89 7.66 18.32 -2.62
CA VAL A 89 6.96 17.32 -3.46
C VAL A 89 5.57 17.83 -3.81
N ASP A 90 5.35 18.01 -5.09
CA ASP A 90 4.03 18.26 -5.66
C ASP A 90 3.41 16.95 -6.18
N MET A 91 2.08 16.89 -6.15
CA MET A 91 1.32 15.73 -6.63
C MET A 91 0.25 16.16 -7.60
N ALA A 92 0.08 15.39 -8.66
CA ALA A 92 -0.94 15.66 -9.67
C ALA A 92 -1.53 14.38 -10.24
N SER A 93 -2.80 14.39 -10.58
CA SER A 93 -3.40 13.40 -11.46
C SER A 93 -3.53 13.94 -12.89
N ILE A 94 -3.53 13.06 -13.89
CA ILE A 94 -3.51 13.46 -15.31
C ILE A 94 -4.64 14.45 -15.68
N LYS A 95 -5.83 14.27 -15.11
CA LYS A 95 -6.99 15.14 -15.34
C LYS A 95 -7.15 16.25 -14.29
N GLY A 96 -6.27 16.30 -13.31
CA GLY A 96 -6.43 17.13 -12.11
C GLY A 96 -7.43 16.56 -11.13
N GLY A 97 -7.58 17.20 -9.97
CA GLY A 97 -8.50 16.78 -8.91
C GLY A 97 -7.97 15.60 -8.09
N GLN A 98 -8.90 14.82 -7.53
CA GLN A 98 -8.58 13.71 -6.64
C GLN A 98 -7.80 12.60 -7.35
N ILE A 99 -6.77 12.09 -6.69
CA ILE A 99 -6.03 10.90 -7.11
C ILE A 99 -6.81 9.67 -6.64
N PRO A 100 -7.28 8.81 -7.55
CA PRO A 100 -7.92 7.57 -7.14
C PRO A 100 -6.89 6.57 -6.63
N ILE A 101 -7.16 5.97 -5.48
CA ILE A 101 -6.37 4.88 -4.90
C ILE A 101 -7.13 3.57 -5.10
N ASP A 102 -6.45 2.53 -5.54
CA ASP A 102 -7.07 1.21 -5.65
C ASP A 102 -7.42 0.67 -4.24
N PRO A 103 -8.70 0.43 -3.94
CA PRO A 103 -9.12 0.01 -2.60
C PRO A 103 -8.49 -1.31 -2.14
N GLN A 104 -8.12 -2.19 -3.07
CA GLN A 104 -7.50 -3.47 -2.75
C GLN A 104 -6.11 -3.29 -2.15
N THR A 105 -5.41 -2.23 -2.50
CA THR A 105 -4.05 -1.94 -2.01
C THR A 105 -4.02 -1.44 -0.57
N LEU A 106 -5.16 -0.96 -0.06
CA LEU A 106 -5.35 -0.55 1.34
C LEU A 106 -5.77 -1.72 2.24
N ASN A 107 -5.83 -2.94 1.71
CA ASN A 107 -6.16 -4.12 2.49
C ASN A 107 -5.09 -4.36 3.57
N TYR A 108 -5.55 -4.72 4.78
CA TYR A 108 -4.70 -4.96 5.95
C TYR A 108 -3.48 -5.86 5.68
N ILE A 109 -3.59 -6.83 4.77
CA ILE A 109 -2.51 -7.78 4.48
C ILE A 109 -1.42 -7.16 3.58
N VAL A 110 -1.80 -6.26 2.66
CA VAL A 110 -0.91 -5.78 1.59
C VAL A 110 -0.44 -4.33 1.76
N ARG A 111 -1.16 -3.53 2.53
CA ARG A 111 -0.77 -2.13 2.75
C ARG A 111 0.56 -2.04 3.50
N SER A 112 1.35 -1.05 3.15
CA SER A 112 2.57 -0.70 3.88
C SER A 112 2.26 0.16 5.12
N PRO A 113 3.23 0.35 6.03
CA PRO A 113 3.07 1.29 7.14
C PRO A 113 2.83 2.75 6.71
N GLU A 114 3.26 3.12 5.51
CA GLU A 114 3.15 4.45 4.92
C GLU A 114 1.79 4.70 4.26
N ASP A 115 1.00 3.65 3.99
CA ASP A 115 -0.32 3.71 3.39
C ASP A 115 -1.40 3.98 4.44
#